data_723f7b14dc092c171d861c78dcc24624
#
_entry.id   723f7b14dc092c171d861c78dcc24624
#
_cell.length_a   1.000
_cell.length_b   1.000
_cell.length_c   1.000
_cell.angle_alpha   90.00
_cell.angle_beta   90.00
_cell.angle_gamma   90.00
#
_symmetry.space_group_name_H-M   'P 1'
#
loop_
_entity.id
_entity.type
_entity.pdbx_description
1 polymer ?
#
loop_
_entity_poly.entity_id
_entity_poly.type
_entity_poly.pdbx_seq_one_letter_code
_entity_poly.pdbx_strand_id
1 'polypeptide(L)'
;MNTFNKISALLASTALLAACSTVKLDGSNQQVKTVDVTNGIGADGVPAPAARSVYFDVDSYTVRADGQSVVSAHSEFLNKNRGQKIIIQGNTDDRGTAEYNLALGQRRSEALRQALALRGVGATQMEAVSLGKEKPKAMGSGEAAWAENRRADIVY
;
A
#
# COMPACT_ATOMS: atom_id res chain seq x y z
N MET A 1 -62.50 -51.62 38.51
CA MET A 1 -63.49 -50.92 37.66
C MET A 1 -62.77 -49.80 36.95
N ASN A 2 -62.57 -49.99 35.66
CA ASN A 2 -62.83 -49.10 34.55
C ASN A 2 -62.14 -47.72 34.63
N THR A 3 -61.52 -47.19 33.68
CA THR A 3 -61.53 -47.37 32.21
C THR A 3 -60.35 -46.58 31.62
N PHE A 4 -59.84 -47.16 30.59
CA PHE A 4 -59.10 -46.54 29.49
C PHE A 4 -59.41 -45.05 29.18
N ASN A 5 -58.38 -44.23 28.88
CA ASN A 5 -58.44 -43.55 27.63
C ASN A 5 -57.03 -43.11 27.15
N LYS A 6 -56.76 -43.52 25.96
CA LYS A 6 -55.69 -43.15 25.10
C LYS A 6 -55.91 -41.73 24.62
N ILE A 7 -54.89 -40.90 24.59
CA ILE A 7 -54.80 -39.81 23.59
C ILE A 7 -53.31 -39.59 23.22
N SER A 8 -53.07 -40.02 22.08
CA SER A 8 -52.16 -39.68 21.01
C SER A 8 -51.18 -38.53 21.20
N ALA A 9 -49.96 -38.90 20.88
CA ALA A 9 -48.85 -38.00 20.53
C ALA A 9 -49.20 -37.05 19.42
N LEU A 10 -48.75 -35.80 19.57
CA LEU A 10 -48.47 -34.92 18.46
C LEU A 10 -47.08 -34.32 18.69
N LEU A 11 -46.14 -34.91 18.00
CA LEU A 11 -44.82 -34.35 17.78
C LEU A 11 -44.97 -33.20 16.80
N ALA A 12 -44.88 -31.99 17.28
CA ALA A 12 -44.67 -30.82 16.42
C ALA A 12 -43.15 -30.59 16.29
N SER A 13 -42.58 -31.17 15.27
CA SER A 13 -41.21 -30.86 14.82
C SER A 13 -41.22 -29.52 14.12
N THR A 14 -40.79 -28.48 14.81
CA THR A 14 -40.47 -27.20 14.16
C THR A 14 -39.11 -27.33 13.44
N ALA A 15 -39.16 -27.56 12.13
CA ALA A 15 -38.01 -27.45 11.26
C ALA A 15 -37.61 -25.98 11.17
N LEU A 16 -36.48 -25.60 11.79
CA LEU A 16 -35.81 -24.36 11.49
C LEU A 16 -35.19 -24.47 10.10
N LEU A 17 -35.83 -23.87 9.12
CA LEU A 17 -35.26 -23.62 7.81
C LEU A 17 -34.18 -22.54 7.97
N ALA A 18 -32.93 -22.95 8.07
CA ALA A 18 -31.78 -22.07 7.85
C ALA A 18 -31.78 -21.67 6.38
N ALA A 19 -32.27 -20.47 6.08
CA ALA A 19 -32.13 -19.87 4.80
C ALA A 19 -30.69 -19.44 4.60
N CYS A 20 -29.84 -20.36 4.11
CA CYS A 20 -28.59 -19.98 3.48
C CYS A 20 -28.92 -19.33 2.14
N SER A 21 -29.05 -18.01 2.12
CA SER A 21 -29.01 -17.26 0.88
C SER A 21 -27.60 -17.36 0.30
N THR A 22 -27.43 -18.29 -0.65
CA THR A 22 -26.28 -18.32 -1.52
C THR A 22 -26.33 -17.08 -2.39
N VAL A 23 -25.55 -16.05 -2.05
CA VAL A 23 -25.25 -14.95 -2.95
C VAL A 23 -24.46 -15.54 -4.11
N LYS A 24 -25.11 -15.66 -5.28
CA LYS A 24 -24.40 -15.91 -6.54
C LYS A 24 -23.54 -14.69 -6.80
N LEU A 25 -22.24 -14.82 -6.58
CA LEU A 25 -21.25 -13.88 -7.10
C LEU A 25 -21.22 -14.04 -8.61
N ASP A 26 -21.80 -13.08 -9.30
CA ASP A 26 -21.69 -12.94 -10.74
C ASP A 26 -20.21 -12.74 -11.08
N GLY A 27 -19.70 -13.54 -12.02
CA GLY A 27 -18.28 -13.60 -12.35
C GLY A 27 -17.75 -12.37 -13.12
N SER A 28 -17.97 -11.17 -12.62
CA SER A 28 -17.21 -10.01 -13.04
C SER A 28 -15.93 -9.98 -12.20
N ASN A 29 -14.81 -10.17 -12.85
CA ASN A 29 -13.46 -10.21 -12.30
C ASN A 29 -13.02 -8.84 -11.80
N GLN A 30 -13.79 -8.26 -10.87
CA GLN A 30 -13.33 -7.18 -10.03
C GLN A 30 -12.59 -7.83 -8.87
N GLN A 31 -11.27 -7.94 -9.03
CA GLN A 31 -10.39 -8.08 -7.88
C GLN A 31 -10.75 -6.97 -6.90
N VAL A 32 -11.60 -7.27 -5.94
CA VAL A 32 -11.71 -6.46 -4.74
C VAL A 32 -10.32 -6.48 -4.13
N LYS A 33 -9.54 -5.42 -4.38
CA LYS A 33 -8.38 -5.15 -3.56
C LYS A 33 -8.93 -5.11 -2.14
N THR A 34 -8.72 -6.17 -1.39
CA THR A 34 -8.85 -6.12 0.05
C THR A 34 -7.93 -4.99 0.48
N VAL A 35 -8.51 -3.84 0.79
CA VAL A 35 -7.80 -2.77 1.48
C VAL A 35 -7.46 -3.38 2.82
N ASP A 36 -6.20 -3.77 2.97
CA ASP A 36 -5.70 -4.31 4.21
C ASP A 36 -5.84 -3.22 5.26
N VAL A 37 -6.80 -3.40 6.17
CA VAL A 37 -7.10 -2.43 7.25
C VAL A 37 -5.96 -2.32 8.28
N THR A 38 -4.83 -3.00 8.05
CA THR A 38 -3.63 -2.96 8.90
C THR A 38 -2.70 -1.77 8.60
N ASN A 39 -3.20 -0.70 7.97
CA ASN A 39 -2.43 0.51 7.66
C ASN A 39 -1.13 0.27 6.86
N GLY A 40 -1.05 -0.80 6.08
CA GLY A 40 0.14 -1.12 5.32
C GLY A 40 1.34 -1.55 6.17
N ILE A 41 1.13 -1.93 7.43
CA ILE A 41 2.17 -2.49 8.31
C ILE A 41 2.25 -4.00 8.07
N GLY A 42 3.44 -4.50 7.74
CA GLY A 42 3.71 -5.93 7.62
C GLY A 42 3.72 -6.65 8.98
N ALA A 43 3.75 -7.99 8.96
CA ALA A 43 3.79 -8.81 10.18
C ALA A 43 5.03 -8.57 11.06
N ASP A 44 6.09 -8.00 10.49
CA ASP A 44 7.33 -7.58 11.14
C ASP A 44 7.26 -6.18 11.77
N GLY A 45 6.10 -5.52 11.72
CA GLY A 45 5.92 -4.14 12.19
C GLY A 45 6.48 -3.08 11.25
N VAL A 46 7.01 -3.47 10.09
CA VAL A 46 7.51 -2.56 9.06
C VAL A 46 6.41 -2.32 8.02
N PRO A 47 6.24 -1.10 7.51
CA PRO A 47 5.25 -0.83 6.46
C PRO A 47 5.38 -1.75 5.26
N ALA A 48 4.26 -2.29 4.78
CA ALA A 48 4.22 -3.25 3.68
C ALA A 48 4.90 -2.71 2.40
N PRO A 49 5.54 -3.54 1.57
CA PRO A 49 6.26 -3.08 0.38
C PRO A 49 5.43 -2.22 -0.57
N ALA A 50 4.16 -2.54 -0.77
CA ALA A 50 3.26 -1.77 -1.63
C ALA A 50 3.00 -0.33 -1.13
N ALA A 51 3.14 -0.07 0.16
CA ALA A 51 2.97 1.24 0.76
C ALA A 51 4.28 2.04 0.84
N ARG A 52 5.37 1.57 0.26
CA ARG A 52 6.71 2.17 0.36
C ARG A 52 7.08 3.10 -0.80
N SER A 53 6.23 3.21 -1.79
CA SER A 53 6.49 4.03 -2.98
C SER A 53 5.62 5.28 -3.01
N VAL A 54 6.23 6.41 -3.34
CA VAL A 54 5.57 7.69 -3.65
C VAL A 54 5.80 8.00 -5.11
N TYR A 55 4.74 8.35 -5.86
CA TYR A 55 4.78 8.59 -7.30
C TYR A 55 4.77 10.07 -7.65
N PHE A 56 5.31 10.38 -8.82
CA PHE A 56 5.48 11.75 -9.31
C PHE A 56 4.94 11.92 -10.72
N ASP A 57 4.54 13.15 -11.04
CA ASP A 57 4.18 13.51 -12.39
C ASP A 57 5.42 13.64 -13.30
N VAL A 58 5.18 13.77 -14.60
CA VAL A 58 6.24 13.97 -15.60
C VAL A 58 7.04 15.19 -15.23
N ASP A 59 8.36 15.08 -15.26
CA ASP A 59 9.31 16.17 -14.96
C ASP A 59 9.06 16.90 -13.62
N SER A 60 8.45 16.20 -12.67
CA SER A 60 8.11 16.72 -11.34
C SER A 60 8.82 15.96 -10.24
N TYR A 61 9.12 16.70 -9.17
CA TYR A 61 9.60 16.18 -7.88
C TYR A 61 8.68 16.61 -6.71
N THR A 62 7.50 17.12 -7.01
CA THR A 62 6.51 17.48 -5.99
C THR A 62 5.79 16.21 -5.52
N VAL A 63 5.78 15.96 -4.21
CA VAL A 63 5.02 14.86 -3.61
C VAL A 63 3.53 15.10 -3.82
N ARG A 64 2.87 14.18 -4.53
CA ARG A 64 1.46 14.26 -4.86
C ARG A 64 0.57 14.03 -3.63
N ALA A 65 -0.69 14.45 -3.73
CA ALA A 65 -1.66 14.28 -2.64
C ALA A 65 -1.87 12.81 -2.25
N ASP A 66 -1.88 11.90 -3.23
CA ASP A 66 -2.03 10.45 -3.01
C ASP A 66 -0.82 9.82 -2.27
N GLY A 67 0.37 10.43 -2.38
CA GLY A 67 1.57 10.03 -1.65
C GLY A 67 1.57 10.43 -0.16
N GLN A 68 0.69 11.34 0.26
CA GLN A 68 0.70 11.85 1.64
C GLN A 68 0.36 10.78 2.70
N SER A 69 -0.45 9.79 2.35
CA SER A 69 -0.77 8.65 3.23
C SER A 69 0.48 7.79 3.50
N VAL A 70 1.30 7.55 2.46
CA VAL A 70 2.57 6.83 2.59
C VAL A 70 3.52 7.61 3.49
N VAL A 71 3.68 8.92 3.25
CA VAL A 71 4.52 9.80 4.09
C VAL A 71 4.06 9.77 5.56
N SER A 72 2.75 9.82 5.82
CA SER A 72 2.19 9.77 7.17
C SER A 72 2.53 8.46 7.89
N ALA A 73 2.23 7.32 7.25
CA ALA A 73 2.46 5.99 7.83
C ALA A 73 3.94 5.77 8.18
N HIS A 74 4.86 6.13 7.25
CA HIS A 74 6.29 5.99 7.49
C HIS A 74 6.81 6.96 8.55
N SER A 75 6.31 8.20 8.59
CA SER A 75 6.72 9.16 9.63
C SER A 75 6.30 8.70 11.03
N GLU A 76 5.09 8.16 11.18
CA GLU A 76 4.62 7.59 12.45
C GLU A 76 5.49 6.42 12.90
N PHE A 77 5.80 5.49 11.98
CA PHE A 77 6.66 4.36 12.27
C PHE A 77 8.07 4.79 12.69
N LEU A 78 8.72 5.67 11.91
CA LEU A 78 10.08 6.15 12.18
C LEU A 78 10.18 6.99 13.45
N ASN A 79 9.15 7.75 13.78
CA ASN A 79 9.09 8.51 15.03
C ASN A 79 8.96 7.61 16.26
N LYS A 80 8.30 6.46 16.14
CA LYS A 80 8.24 5.42 17.19
C LYS A 80 9.55 4.63 17.29
N ASN A 81 10.26 4.47 16.15
CA ASN A 81 11.46 3.65 16.03
C ASN A 81 12.68 4.50 15.66
N ARG A 82 13.13 5.34 16.60
CA ARG A 82 14.21 6.32 16.38
C ARG A 82 15.56 5.73 15.96
N GLY A 83 15.80 4.45 16.26
CA GLY A 83 17.00 3.73 15.82
C GLY A 83 16.94 3.20 14.40
N GLN A 84 15.74 3.15 13.79
CA GLN A 84 15.56 2.66 12.44
C GLN A 84 16.08 3.67 11.43
N LYS A 85 16.85 3.17 10.47
CA LYS A 85 17.35 3.95 9.33
C LYS A 85 16.68 3.47 8.06
N ILE A 86 16.51 4.39 7.13
CA ILE A 86 15.97 4.14 5.79
C ILE A 86 16.83 4.79 4.71
N ILE A 87 16.78 4.19 3.52
CA ILE A 87 17.28 4.78 2.28
C ILE A 87 16.08 5.16 1.42
N ILE A 88 16.06 6.37 0.92
CA ILE A 88 15.04 6.87 0.00
C ILE A 88 15.63 6.88 -1.40
N GLN A 89 15.15 5.99 -2.27
CA GLN A 89 15.66 5.78 -3.62
C GLN A 89 14.79 6.50 -4.64
N GLY A 90 15.32 7.55 -5.28
CA GLY A 90 14.62 8.29 -6.33
C GLY A 90 14.83 7.66 -7.70
N ASN A 91 13.73 7.39 -8.40
CA ASN A 91 13.68 6.75 -9.71
C ASN A 91 12.97 7.63 -10.73
N THR A 92 13.28 7.41 -12.01
CA THR A 92 12.68 8.13 -13.14
C THR A 92 12.19 7.15 -14.20
N ASP A 93 11.41 7.63 -15.15
CA ASP A 93 11.19 6.91 -16.41
C ASP A 93 12.47 6.94 -17.28
N ASP A 94 12.47 6.24 -18.40
CA ASP A 94 13.64 6.03 -19.26
C ASP A 94 13.93 7.17 -20.24
N ARG A 95 13.05 8.20 -20.32
CA ARG A 95 13.20 9.34 -21.22
C ARG A 95 14.27 10.30 -20.75
N GLY A 96 15.00 10.88 -21.69
CA GLY A 96 16.09 11.83 -21.41
C GLY A 96 17.44 11.16 -21.15
N THR A 97 18.44 11.99 -20.83
CA THR A 97 19.82 11.53 -20.58
C THR A 97 19.97 10.90 -19.20
N ALA A 98 21.02 10.11 -18.98
CA ALA A 98 21.32 9.49 -17.70
C ALA A 98 21.57 10.54 -16.61
N GLU A 99 22.33 11.59 -16.96
CA GLU A 99 22.70 12.68 -16.03
C GLU A 99 21.44 13.45 -15.58
N TYR A 100 20.55 13.76 -16.53
CA TYR A 100 19.29 14.43 -16.23
C TYR A 100 18.43 13.57 -15.28
N ASN A 101 18.28 12.28 -15.58
CA ASN A 101 17.49 11.37 -14.76
C ASN A 101 18.10 11.14 -13.38
N LEU A 102 19.42 11.10 -13.28
CA LEU A 102 20.10 11.02 -11.99
C LEU A 102 19.79 12.26 -11.14
N ALA A 103 19.85 13.46 -11.73
CA ALA A 103 19.52 14.70 -11.04
C ALA A 103 18.02 14.76 -10.66
N LEU A 104 17.10 14.33 -11.54
CA LEU A 104 15.67 14.32 -11.26
C LEU A 104 15.33 13.30 -10.16
N GLY A 105 15.94 12.12 -10.20
CA GLY A 105 15.78 11.11 -9.15
C GLY A 105 16.27 11.63 -7.79
N GLN A 106 17.39 12.36 -7.75
CA GLN A 106 17.88 12.99 -6.52
C GLN A 106 16.89 14.02 -5.96
N ARG A 107 16.30 14.85 -6.80
CA ARG A 107 15.28 15.82 -6.36
C ARG A 107 14.04 15.13 -5.80
N ARG A 108 13.63 13.99 -6.36
CA ARG A 108 12.50 13.18 -5.87
C ARG A 108 12.77 12.56 -4.50
N SER A 109 13.95 11.93 -4.33
CA SER A 109 14.32 11.36 -3.04
C SER A 109 14.46 12.45 -1.95
N GLU A 110 15.03 13.60 -2.27
CA GLU A 110 15.12 14.73 -1.37
C GLU A 110 13.76 15.35 -1.03
N ALA A 111 12.83 15.45 -1.97
CA ALA A 111 11.47 15.92 -1.70
C ALA A 111 10.74 15.01 -0.72
N LEU A 112 10.87 13.69 -0.88
CA LEU A 112 10.30 12.72 0.07
C LEU A 112 10.99 12.79 1.43
N ARG A 113 12.32 12.92 1.48
CA ARG A 113 13.08 13.11 2.72
C ARG A 113 12.61 14.37 3.47
N GLN A 114 12.42 15.46 2.76
CA GLN A 114 11.91 16.71 3.34
C GLN A 114 10.48 16.55 3.88
N ALA A 115 9.61 15.86 3.15
CA ALA A 115 8.24 15.58 3.60
C ALA A 115 8.19 14.76 4.90
N LEU A 116 9.08 13.78 5.06
CA LEU A 116 9.24 13.00 6.28
C LEU A 116 9.84 13.85 7.42
N ALA A 117 10.84 14.67 7.12
CA ALA A 117 11.47 15.56 8.11
C ALA A 117 10.47 16.58 8.69
N LEU A 118 9.61 17.17 7.85
CA LEU A 118 8.53 18.07 8.28
C LEU A 118 7.54 17.39 9.23
N ARG A 119 7.46 16.05 9.23
CA ARG A 119 6.66 15.25 10.16
C ARG A 119 7.46 14.73 11.37
N GLY A 120 8.67 15.25 11.58
CA GLY A 120 9.48 14.99 12.77
C GLY A 120 10.43 13.79 12.66
N VAL A 121 10.60 13.18 11.49
CA VAL A 121 11.60 12.11 11.30
C VAL A 121 13.01 12.72 11.35
N GLY A 122 13.89 12.10 12.14
CA GLY A 122 15.25 12.59 12.34
C GLY A 122 16.09 12.50 11.07
N ALA A 123 16.89 13.53 10.79
CA ALA A 123 17.76 13.57 9.60
C ALA A 123 18.74 12.39 9.54
N THR A 124 19.21 11.92 10.69
CA THR A 124 20.14 10.78 10.81
C THR A 124 19.50 9.42 10.53
N GLN A 125 18.16 9.38 10.45
CA GLN A 125 17.41 8.17 10.07
C GLN A 125 17.24 8.02 8.56
N MET A 126 17.56 9.06 7.76
CA MET A 126 17.19 9.12 6.34
C MET A 126 18.40 9.43 5.47
N GLU A 127 18.64 8.59 4.48
CA GLU A 127 19.57 8.83 3.38
C GLU A 127 18.78 8.95 2.09
N ALA A 128 19.06 9.96 1.26
CA ALA A 128 18.43 10.17 -0.04
C ALA A 128 19.44 9.88 -1.15
N VAL A 129 19.10 8.96 -2.03
CA VAL A 129 19.94 8.57 -3.17
C VAL A 129 19.12 8.55 -4.46
N SER A 130 19.79 8.75 -5.58
CA SER A 130 19.18 8.61 -6.90
C SER A 130 19.65 7.34 -7.58
N LEU A 131 18.72 6.63 -8.17
CA LEU A 131 18.98 5.54 -9.10
C LEU A 131 18.69 5.95 -10.55
N GLY A 132 18.21 7.19 -10.77
CA GLY A 132 17.85 7.68 -12.08
C GLY A 132 16.91 6.70 -12.79
N LYS A 133 17.23 6.33 -14.02
CA LYS A 133 16.47 5.36 -14.84
C LYS A 133 17.00 3.92 -14.80
N GLU A 134 18.02 3.65 -13.96
CA GLU A 134 18.76 2.39 -13.98
C GLU A 134 18.02 1.22 -13.31
N LYS A 135 16.99 1.51 -12.49
CA LYS A 135 16.18 0.48 -11.82
C LYS A 135 14.70 0.64 -12.10
N PRO A 136 14.25 0.34 -13.34
CA PRO A 136 12.85 0.40 -13.68
C PRO A 136 12.05 -0.66 -12.88
N LYS A 137 10.88 -0.25 -12.38
CA LYS A 137 9.89 -1.14 -11.76
C LYS A 137 9.03 -1.82 -12.82
N ALA A 138 8.64 -1.05 -13.85
CA ALA A 138 7.91 -1.55 -14.99
C ALA A 138 8.79 -1.47 -16.25
N MET A 139 8.86 -2.58 -16.97
CA MET A 139 9.59 -2.67 -18.23
C MET A 139 8.71 -2.24 -19.40
N GLY A 140 9.36 -1.77 -20.47
CA GLY A 140 8.69 -1.34 -21.69
C GLY A 140 8.53 0.18 -21.80
N SER A 141 8.00 0.63 -22.94
CA SER A 141 7.76 2.03 -23.26
C SER A 141 6.26 2.33 -23.22
N GLY A 142 5.93 3.57 -22.84
CA GLY A 142 4.57 4.06 -22.75
C GLY A 142 4.19 4.55 -21.36
N GLU A 143 3.13 5.35 -21.29
CA GLU A 143 2.77 6.08 -20.07
C GLU A 143 2.50 5.16 -18.88
N ALA A 144 1.92 3.98 -19.09
CA ALA A 144 1.65 3.02 -18.02
C ALA A 144 2.96 2.57 -17.32
N ALA A 145 4.00 2.21 -18.10
CA ALA A 145 5.30 1.83 -17.56
C ALA A 145 6.03 3.04 -16.96
N TRP A 146 6.01 4.17 -17.65
CA TRP A 146 6.66 5.40 -17.19
C TRP A 146 6.09 5.91 -15.85
N ALA A 147 4.76 5.87 -15.70
CA ALA A 147 4.10 6.27 -14.45
C ALA A 147 4.55 5.42 -13.26
N GLU A 148 4.72 4.10 -13.44
CA GLU A 148 5.24 3.20 -12.40
C GLU A 148 6.73 3.45 -12.08
N ASN A 149 7.48 3.99 -13.03
CA ASN A 149 8.91 4.26 -12.86
C ASN A 149 9.18 5.62 -12.21
N ARG A 150 8.29 6.61 -12.37
CA ARG A 150 8.41 7.93 -11.74
C ARG A 150 8.07 7.87 -10.24
N ARG A 151 8.98 7.36 -9.43
CA ARG A 151 8.72 7.12 -8.01
C ARG A 151 9.94 7.39 -7.11
N ALA A 152 9.68 7.50 -5.83
CA ALA A 152 10.68 7.36 -4.79
C ALA A 152 10.26 6.25 -3.83
N ASP A 153 11.18 5.32 -3.55
CA ASP A 153 10.96 4.15 -2.71
C ASP A 153 11.61 4.35 -1.35
N ILE A 154 10.93 3.93 -0.29
CA ILE A 154 11.45 3.88 1.08
C ILE A 154 11.95 2.46 1.35
N VAL A 155 13.24 2.31 1.61
CA VAL A 155 13.93 1.03 1.85
C VAL A 155 14.44 1.00 3.29
N TYR A 156 14.06 -0.05 4.02
CA TYR A 156 14.46 -0.31 5.40
C TYR A 156 15.66 -1.22 5.50
#